data_26ef657e086459988dd19fdd1ac783c9
#
_entry.id   26ef657e086459988dd19fdd1ac783c9
#
_cell.length_a   1.000
_cell.length_b   1.000
_cell.length_c   1.000
_cell.angle_alpha   90.00
_cell.angle_beta   90.00
_cell.angle_gamma   90.00
#
_symmetry.space_group_name_H-M   'P 1'
#
loop_
_entity.id
_entity.type
_entity.pdbx_description
1 polymer ?
#
loop_
_entity_poly.entity_id
_entity_poly.type
_entity_poly.pdbx_seq_one_letter_code
_entity_poly.pdbx_strand_id
1 'polypeptide(L)'
;NIAKDESKFEITYNAVKDSGFQFYSYDRGECEKYGLKFNTIMYDRTLTLQTAHEQYDTLFLGYLKDRKEDILSLYDMFTSAGLTPRFVIVSNGERKEKFPFEYRDDYVGYYDYLKMVGTSRAILDIAQQKQDGYSMRVMEAIFFNKKLVTTNTAVKQSVFYDENNIFI
;
A
#
# COMPACT_ATOMS: atom_id res chain seq x y z
N ASN A 1 -9.68 7.88 -3.41
CA ASN A 1 -8.84 7.96 -4.62
C ASN A 1 -9.68 8.60 -5.73
N ILE A 2 -9.39 9.86 -6.03
CA ILE A 2 -10.11 10.68 -7.03
C ILE A 2 -10.01 10.01 -8.41
N ALA A 3 -8.84 9.47 -8.75
CA ALA A 3 -8.61 8.83 -10.05
C ALA A 3 -9.55 7.64 -10.36
N LYS A 4 -10.26 7.09 -9.37
CA LYS A 4 -11.20 5.98 -9.58
C LYS A 4 -12.63 6.41 -9.86
N ASP A 5 -13.04 7.57 -9.38
CA ASP A 5 -14.40 8.07 -9.54
C ASP A 5 -14.37 9.60 -9.58
N GLU A 6 -13.78 10.12 -10.64
CA GLU A 6 -13.58 11.55 -10.86
C GLU A 6 -14.90 12.32 -10.83
N SER A 7 -15.96 11.74 -11.39
CA SER A 7 -17.27 12.38 -11.43
C SER A 7 -17.87 12.57 -10.03
N LYS A 8 -17.75 11.59 -9.15
CA LYS A 8 -18.18 11.72 -7.75
C LYS A 8 -17.36 12.73 -6.98
N PHE A 9 -16.04 12.74 -7.21
CA PHE A 9 -15.19 13.73 -6.60
C PHE A 9 -15.59 15.13 -7.01
N GLU A 10 -15.75 15.38 -8.30
CA GLU A 10 -16.13 16.70 -8.82
C GLU A 10 -17.45 17.21 -8.26
N ILE A 11 -18.45 16.34 -8.17
CA ILE A 11 -19.74 16.69 -7.55
C ILE A 11 -19.55 17.09 -6.09
N THR A 12 -18.82 16.28 -5.31
CA THR A 12 -18.61 16.54 -3.89
C THR A 12 -17.73 17.78 -3.68
N TYR A 13 -16.67 17.93 -4.45
CA TYR A 13 -15.75 19.06 -4.37
C TYR A 13 -16.44 20.36 -4.72
N ASN A 14 -17.21 20.39 -5.81
CA ASN A 14 -17.96 21.59 -6.20
C ASN A 14 -19.02 22.00 -5.19
N ALA A 15 -19.58 21.05 -4.45
CA ALA A 15 -20.54 21.35 -3.38
C ALA A 15 -19.91 22.02 -2.15
N VAL A 16 -18.60 21.83 -1.93
CA VAL A 16 -17.93 22.26 -0.69
C VAL A 16 -16.72 23.19 -0.90
N LYS A 17 -16.23 23.40 -2.12
CA LYS A 17 -15.03 24.19 -2.42
C LYS A 17 -15.07 25.63 -1.87
N ASP A 18 -16.26 26.21 -1.80
CA ASP A 18 -16.48 27.59 -1.32
C ASP A 18 -16.84 27.65 0.18
N SER A 19 -16.75 26.53 0.90
CA SER A 19 -17.12 26.42 2.32
C SER A 19 -16.06 26.97 3.31
N GLY A 20 -14.92 27.45 2.79
CA GLY A 20 -13.78 27.90 3.62
C GLY A 20 -12.88 26.76 4.12
N PHE A 21 -13.19 25.50 3.83
CA PHE A 21 -12.29 24.36 4.14
C PHE A 21 -11.10 24.34 3.21
N GLN A 22 -9.96 23.87 3.73
CA GLN A 22 -8.78 23.57 2.93
C GLN A 22 -8.77 22.08 2.58
N PHE A 23 -8.58 21.79 1.29
CA PHE A 23 -8.54 20.42 0.79
C PHE A 23 -7.11 20.01 0.52
N TYR A 24 -6.80 18.76 0.84
CA TYR A 24 -5.49 18.17 0.68
C TYR A 24 -5.60 16.86 -0.08
N SER A 25 -4.59 16.56 -0.90
CA SER A 25 -4.36 15.22 -1.45
C SER A 25 -2.91 14.80 -1.25
N TYR A 26 -2.70 13.50 -1.21
CA TYR A 26 -1.36 12.90 -1.22
C TYR A 26 -0.87 12.60 -2.64
N ASP A 27 -1.69 12.86 -3.64
CA ASP A 27 -1.39 12.73 -5.05
C ASP A 27 -1.11 14.12 -5.64
N ARG A 28 0.09 14.30 -6.21
CA ARG A 28 0.50 15.60 -6.75
C ARG A 28 -0.27 16.00 -8.00
N GLY A 29 -0.59 15.02 -8.87
CA GLY A 29 -1.40 15.26 -10.05
C GLY A 29 -2.81 15.73 -9.71
N GLU A 30 -3.43 15.15 -8.66
CA GLU A 30 -4.71 15.64 -8.14
C GLU A 30 -4.57 17.05 -7.56
N CYS A 31 -3.48 17.34 -6.84
CA CYS A 31 -3.23 18.69 -6.31
C CYS A 31 -3.16 19.74 -7.41
N GLU A 32 -2.42 19.47 -8.47
CA GLU A 32 -2.28 20.37 -9.62
C GLU A 32 -3.60 20.55 -10.35
N LYS A 33 -4.30 19.44 -10.62
CA LYS A 33 -5.56 19.46 -11.39
C LYS A 33 -6.69 20.20 -10.70
N TYR A 34 -6.81 20.03 -9.38
CA TYR A 34 -7.94 20.56 -8.59
C TYR A 34 -7.57 21.71 -7.66
N GLY A 35 -6.33 22.20 -7.69
CA GLY A 35 -5.85 23.26 -6.80
C GLY A 35 -5.83 22.86 -5.32
N LEU A 36 -5.59 21.57 -5.03
CA LEU A 36 -5.53 21.05 -3.68
C LEU A 36 -4.14 21.29 -3.08
N LYS A 37 -4.06 21.35 -1.76
CA LYS A 37 -2.77 21.36 -1.07
C LYS A 37 -2.21 19.94 -0.98
N PHE A 38 -0.91 19.81 -1.23
CA PHE A 38 -0.23 18.54 -1.05
C PHE A 38 0.00 18.25 0.44
N ASN A 39 -0.31 17.03 0.86
CA ASN A 39 0.15 16.47 2.12
C ASN A 39 0.37 14.95 1.95
N THR A 40 1.33 14.40 2.67
CA THR A 40 1.53 12.96 2.71
C THR A 40 0.40 12.27 3.49
N ILE A 41 0.29 10.96 3.35
CA ILE A 41 -0.63 10.17 4.18
C ILE A 41 -0.22 10.37 5.65
N MET A 42 -1.19 10.75 6.48
CA MET A 42 -0.99 10.89 7.91
C MET A 42 -0.78 9.51 8.55
N TYR A 43 0.17 9.44 9.47
CA TYR A 43 0.47 8.23 10.21
C TYR A 43 0.53 8.51 11.71
N ASP A 44 -0.02 7.62 12.52
CA ASP A 44 -0.07 7.80 13.97
C ASP A 44 1.26 7.34 14.62
N ARG A 45 1.96 8.29 15.25
CA ARG A 45 3.25 8.04 15.91
C ARG A 45 3.15 7.18 17.16
N THR A 46 1.95 6.97 17.68
CA THR A 46 1.74 6.13 18.89
C THR A 46 1.69 4.64 18.56
N LEU A 47 1.53 4.30 17.28
CA LEU A 47 1.51 2.91 16.85
C LEU A 47 2.89 2.28 16.95
N THR A 48 2.95 1.14 17.59
CA THR A 48 4.17 0.35 17.73
C THR A 48 3.94 -1.07 17.26
N LEU A 49 4.96 -1.69 16.65
CA LEU A 49 4.92 -3.12 16.37
C LEU A 49 5.18 -3.90 17.64
N GLN A 50 4.42 -4.99 17.84
CA GLN A 50 4.82 -6.00 18.80
C GLN A 50 6.12 -6.66 18.28
N THR A 51 7.14 -6.67 19.13
CA THR A 51 8.41 -7.35 18.83
C THR A 51 8.13 -8.84 18.67
N ALA A 52 8.29 -9.36 17.46
CA ALA A 52 8.14 -10.76 17.15
C ALA A 52 9.35 -11.24 16.34
N HIS A 53 9.64 -12.52 16.41
CA HIS A 53 10.67 -13.10 15.56
C HIS A 53 10.24 -13.00 14.09
N GLU A 54 11.09 -12.46 13.23
CA GLU A 54 10.86 -12.39 11.80
C GLU A 54 10.84 -13.79 11.20
N GLN A 55 9.71 -14.15 10.62
CA GLN A 55 9.43 -15.48 10.03
C GLN A 55 9.36 -15.41 8.50
N TYR A 56 9.07 -14.23 7.97
CA TYR A 56 8.83 -14.00 6.55
C TYR A 56 9.75 -12.94 6.00
N ASP A 57 10.24 -13.14 4.77
CA ASP A 57 11.09 -12.16 4.11
C ASP A 57 10.28 -10.98 3.59
N THR A 58 9.06 -11.19 3.14
CA THR A 58 8.18 -10.11 2.69
C THR A 58 6.72 -10.38 3.03
N LEU A 59 5.95 -9.31 3.21
CA LEU A 59 4.50 -9.33 3.46
C LEU A 59 3.76 -8.58 2.38
N PHE A 60 2.77 -9.23 1.78
CA PHE A 60 1.71 -8.58 1.02
C PHE A 60 0.34 -8.90 1.62
N LEU A 61 -0.44 -7.89 1.99
CA LEU A 61 -1.85 -8.03 2.36
C LEU A 61 -2.69 -7.11 1.48
N GLY A 62 -3.67 -7.64 0.78
CA GLY A 62 -4.57 -6.80 -0.01
C GLY A 62 -5.55 -7.56 -0.89
N TYR A 63 -6.26 -6.83 -1.73
CA TYR A 63 -7.16 -7.37 -2.74
C TYR A 63 -6.41 -7.64 -4.04
N LEU A 64 -6.87 -8.61 -4.83
CA LEU A 64 -6.31 -8.86 -6.16
C LEU A 64 -6.49 -7.65 -7.08
N LYS A 65 -7.73 -7.18 -7.21
CA LYS A 65 -8.11 -6.10 -8.15
C LYS A 65 -7.53 -6.37 -9.55
N ASP A 66 -6.90 -5.35 -10.14
CA ASP A 66 -6.24 -5.33 -11.43
C ASP A 66 -4.76 -5.77 -11.39
N ARG A 67 -4.30 -6.38 -10.27
CA ARG A 67 -2.88 -6.70 -9.99
C ARG A 67 -2.60 -8.19 -9.85
N LYS A 68 -3.52 -9.05 -10.29
CA LYS A 68 -3.41 -10.49 -10.12
C LYS A 68 -2.10 -11.05 -10.69
N GLU A 69 -1.78 -10.67 -11.92
CA GLU A 69 -0.59 -11.14 -12.63
C GLU A 69 0.69 -10.68 -11.93
N ASP A 70 0.75 -9.42 -11.51
CA ASP A 70 1.88 -8.88 -10.74
C ASP A 70 2.07 -9.61 -9.42
N ILE A 71 0.97 -9.88 -8.69
CA ILE A 71 1.00 -10.60 -7.42
C ILE A 71 1.55 -12.01 -7.60
N LEU A 72 1.08 -12.75 -8.61
CA LEU A 72 1.55 -14.10 -8.91
C LEU A 72 3.02 -14.10 -9.32
N SER A 73 3.40 -13.22 -10.24
CA SER A 73 4.78 -13.11 -10.73
C SER A 73 5.76 -12.78 -9.60
N LEU A 74 5.40 -11.85 -8.70
CA LEU A 74 6.24 -11.50 -7.55
C LEU A 74 6.32 -12.64 -6.54
N TYR A 75 5.22 -13.35 -6.28
CA TYR A 75 5.24 -14.52 -5.41
C TYR A 75 6.18 -15.59 -5.94
N ASP A 76 6.09 -15.93 -7.23
CA ASP A 76 6.94 -16.92 -7.88
C ASP A 76 8.42 -16.46 -7.90
N MET A 77 8.67 -15.19 -8.13
CA MET A 77 10.02 -14.61 -8.09
C MET A 77 10.64 -14.77 -6.69
N PHE A 78 9.93 -14.41 -5.63
CA PHE A 78 10.44 -14.54 -4.26
C PHE A 78 10.68 -15.99 -3.87
N THR A 79 9.74 -16.89 -4.15
CA THR A 79 9.89 -18.31 -3.83
C THR A 79 11.00 -18.98 -4.62
N SER A 80 11.16 -18.64 -5.90
CA SER A 80 12.25 -19.14 -6.74
C SER A 80 13.61 -18.65 -6.28
N ALA A 81 13.68 -17.48 -5.64
CA ALA A 81 14.88 -16.95 -5.01
C ALA A 81 15.17 -17.56 -3.62
N GLY A 82 14.37 -18.53 -3.17
CA GLY A 82 14.52 -19.17 -1.86
C GLY A 82 14.04 -18.32 -0.68
N LEU A 83 13.32 -17.25 -0.93
CA LEU A 83 12.71 -16.40 0.09
C LEU A 83 11.38 -16.99 0.57
N THR A 84 10.96 -16.61 1.75
CA THR A 84 9.70 -17.02 2.39
C THR A 84 8.69 -15.86 2.35
N PRO A 85 7.96 -15.63 1.24
CA PRO A 85 6.97 -14.57 1.17
C PRO A 85 5.69 -14.97 1.92
N ARG A 86 5.07 -14.00 2.59
CA ARG A 86 3.73 -14.11 3.15
C ARG A 86 2.77 -13.26 2.34
N PHE A 87 2.02 -13.88 1.47
CA PHE A 87 0.97 -13.20 0.69
C PHE A 87 -0.40 -13.58 1.23
N VAL A 88 -1.19 -12.58 1.54
CA VAL A 88 -2.54 -12.71 2.06
C VAL A 88 -3.49 -11.91 1.19
N ILE A 89 -4.35 -12.62 0.48
CA ILE A 89 -5.36 -12.00 -0.37
C ILE A 89 -6.69 -11.98 0.36
N VAL A 90 -7.29 -10.79 0.44
CA VAL A 90 -8.64 -10.62 0.98
C VAL A 90 -9.64 -10.72 -0.18
N SER A 91 -10.63 -11.58 -0.03
CA SER A 91 -11.72 -11.77 -0.98
C SER A 91 -12.83 -10.75 -0.78
N ASN A 92 -13.52 -10.42 -1.86
CA ASN A 92 -14.80 -9.69 -1.81
C ASN A 92 -16.01 -10.66 -1.92
N GLY A 93 -15.85 -11.90 -1.47
CA GLY A 93 -16.92 -12.93 -1.49
C GLY A 93 -16.90 -13.88 -2.70
N GLU A 94 -16.03 -13.66 -3.67
CA GLU A 94 -15.90 -14.58 -4.82
C GLU A 94 -14.57 -15.33 -4.81
N ARG A 95 -14.58 -16.54 -4.28
CA ARG A 95 -13.44 -17.45 -4.34
C ARG A 95 -13.55 -18.34 -5.59
N LYS A 96 -13.01 -17.87 -6.70
CA LYS A 96 -13.06 -18.62 -7.98
C LYS A 96 -11.80 -19.40 -8.32
N GLU A 97 -10.66 -19.10 -7.69
CA GLU A 97 -9.37 -19.65 -8.07
C GLU A 97 -8.57 -20.15 -6.87
N LYS A 98 -7.71 -21.15 -7.12
CA LYS A 98 -6.72 -21.60 -6.14
C LYS A 98 -5.43 -20.80 -6.34
N PHE A 99 -4.94 -20.20 -5.27
CA PHE A 99 -3.65 -19.51 -5.23
C PHE A 99 -2.66 -20.27 -4.35
N PRO A 100 -1.36 -20.14 -4.58
CA PRO A 100 -0.32 -20.77 -3.77
C PRO A 100 -0.13 -20.10 -2.39
N PHE A 101 -0.90 -19.06 -2.07
CA PHE A 101 -0.78 -18.25 -0.87
C PHE A 101 -2.11 -18.15 -0.10
N GLU A 102 -2.08 -17.53 1.09
CA GLU A 102 -3.22 -17.41 1.98
C GLU A 102 -4.35 -16.57 1.35
N TYR A 103 -5.57 -17.08 1.46
CA TYR A 103 -6.77 -16.41 0.97
C TYR A 103 -7.78 -16.29 2.11
N ARG A 104 -8.26 -15.07 2.35
CA ARG A 104 -9.22 -14.76 3.42
C ARG A 104 -10.50 -14.18 2.87
N ASP A 105 -11.62 -14.66 3.35
CA ASP A 105 -12.93 -14.10 3.04
C ASP A 105 -13.28 -12.94 3.99
N ASP A 106 -12.61 -12.86 5.15
CA ASP A 106 -12.84 -11.85 6.16
C ASP A 106 -11.87 -10.67 6.03
N TYR A 107 -12.38 -9.49 6.39
CA TYR A 107 -11.56 -8.29 6.54
C TYR A 107 -10.47 -8.52 7.61
N VAL A 108 -9.26 -8.12 7.30
CA VAL A 108 -8.16 -8.12 8.27
C VAL A 108 -8.10 -6.77 8.96
N GLY A 109 -8.35 -6.74 10.25
CA GLY A 109 -8.24 -5.55 11.07
C GLY A 109 -6.82 -4.99 11.08
N TYR A 110 -6.69 -3.68 11.25
CA TYR A 110 -5.39 -3.01 11.17
C TYR A 110 -4.39 -3.52 12.21
N TYR A 111 -4.81 -3.79 13.43
CA TYR A 111 -3.94 -4.37 14.47
C TYR A 111 -3.45 -5.79 14.13
N ASP A 112 -4.26 -6.60 13.48
CA ASP A 112 -3.83 -7.93 13.02
C ASP A 112 -2.87 -7.83 11.84
N TYR A 113 -3.07 -6.86 10.96
CA TYR A 113 -2.09 -6.52 9.94
C TYR A 113 -0.74 -6.10 10.56
N LEU A 114 -0.73 -5.26 11.60
CA LEU A 114 0.50 -4.86 12.28
C LEU A 114 1.24 -6.04 12.92
N LYS A 115 0.54 -7.05 13.42
CA LYS A 115 1.17 -8.32 13.86
C LYS A 115 1.87 -9.04 12.70
N MET A 116 1.25 -9.04 11.51
CA MET A 116 1.87 -9.61 10.31
C MET A 116 3.11 -8.81 9.90
N VAL A 117 3.04 -7.48 9.93
CA VAL A 117 4.21 -6.60 9.71
C VAL A 117 5.32 -6.91 10.70
N GLY A 118 5.00 -7.11 11.98
CA GLY A 118 5.96 -7.44 13.04
C GLY A 118 6.75 -8.72 12.75
N THR A 119 6.15 -9.71 12.09
CA THR A 119 6.77 -10.99 11.75
C THR A 119 7.47 -11.00 10.39
N SER A 120 7.51 -9.89 9.67
CA SER A 120 8.07 -9.79 8.32
C SER A 120 9.24 -8.80 8.26
N ARG A 121 10.24 -9.07 7.41
CA ARG A 121 11.41 -8.21 7.19
C ARG A 121 11.09 -7.03 6.28
N ALA A 122 10.28 -7.27 5.26
CA ALA A 122 9.90 -6.28 4.27
C ALA A 122 8.38 -6.19 4.10
N ILE A 123 7.92 -5.02 3.70
CA ILE A 123 6.54 -4.79 3.23
C ILE A 123 6.58 -4.69 1.70
N LEU A 124 5.69 -5.42 1.04
CA LEU A 124 5.50 -5.35 -0.41
C LEU A 124 4.35 -4.40 -0.72
N ASP A 125 4.65 -3.38 -1.50
CA ASP A 125 3.70 -2.44 -2.05
C ASP A 125 3.60 -2.59 -3.57
N ILE A 126 2.46 -3.08 -4.04
CA ILE A 126 2.15 -3.15 -5.46
C ILE A 126 1.23 -1.98 -5.77
N ALA A 127 1.75 -0.99 -6.48
CA ALA A 127 1.00 0.20 -6.85
C ALA A 127 -0.20 -0.17 -7.74
N GLN A 128 -1.31 0.53 -7.55
CA GLN A 128 -2.44 0.43 -8.47
C GLN A 128 -2.17 1.32 -9.69
N GLN A 129 -2.65 0.88 -10.85
CA GLN A 129 -2.56 1.70 -12.06
C GLN A 129 -3.18 3.09 -11.80
N LYS A 130 -2.54 4.14 -12.29
CA LYS A 130 -2.94 5.55 -12.13
C LYS A 130 -2.89 6.10 -10.69
N GLN A 131 -2.05 5.54 -9.83
CA GLN A 131 -1.82 6.09 -8.49
C GLN A 131 -0.36 6.58 -8.40
N ASP A 132 -0.16 7.89 -8.39
CA ASP A 132 1.16 8.50 -8.27
C ASP A 132 1.56 8.77 -6.81
N GLY A 133 0.59 8.82 -5.90
CA GLY A 133 0.84 9.03 -4.47
C GLY A 133 1.35 7.78 -3.75
N TYR A 134 1.97 8.00 -2.60
CA TYR A 134 2.46 6.90 -1.76
C TYR A 134 1.30 6.17 -1.09
N SER A 135 1.35 4.85 -1.08
CA SER A 135 0.40 4.04 -0.32
C SER A 135 0.72 4.08 1.19
N MET A 136 -0.23 3.64 2.02
CA MET A 136 0.03 3.46 3.45
C MET A 136 1.20 2.50 3.71
N ARG A 137 1.40 1.47 2.87
CA ARG A 137 2.50 0.51 3.01
C ARG A 137 3.87 1.15 2.91
N VAL A 138 4.02 2.15 2.04
CA VAL A 138 5.27 2.93 1.96
C VAL A 138 5.53 3.63 3.29
N MET A 139 4.53 4.28 3.87
CA MET A 139 4.67 4.96 5.16
C MET A 139 4.92 3.98 6.30
N GLU A 140 4.23 2.84 6.31
CA GLU A 140 4.41 1.78 7.31
C GLU A 140 5.81 1.19 7.29
N ALA A 141 6.38 0.97 6.10
CA ALA A 141 7.76 0.49 5.98
C ALA A 141 8.74 1.47 6.64
N ILE A 142 8.57 2.77 6.40
CA ILE A 142 9.42 3.82 6.99
C ILE A 142 9.20 3.91 8.51
N PHE A 143 7.96 3.99 8.95
CA PHE A 143 7.61 4.14 10.35
C PHE A 143 8.06 2.98 11.23
N PHE A 144 7.93 1.77 10.71
CA PHE A 144 8.27 0.56 11.45
C PHE A 144 9.68 0.05 11.16
N ASN A 145 10.49 0.84 10.45
CA ASN A 145 11.86 0.47 10.09
C ASN A 145 11.94 -0.90 9.40
N LYS A 146 10.99 -1.15 8.49
CA LYS A 146 10.95 -2.34 7.63
C LYS A 146 11.52 -2.01 6.26
N LYS A 147 12.09 -3.00 5.58
CA LYS A 147 12.44 -2.83 4.18
C LYS A 147 11.17 -2.68 3.35
N LEU A 148 11.25 -1.94 2.27
CA LEU A 148 10.17 -1.75 1.31
C LEU A 148 10.54 -2.38 -0.03
N VAL A 149 9.65 -3.21 -0.56
CA VAL A 149 9.69 -3.61 -1.97
C VAL A 149 8.46 -2.98 -2.63
N THR A 150 8.63 -2.19 -3.68
CA THR A 150 7.51 -1.48 -4.30
C THR A 150 7.60 -1.45 -5.81
N THR A 151 6.46 -1.49 -6.49
CA THR A 151 6.37 -1.22 -7.93
C THR A 151 6.17 0.27 -8.24
N ASN A 152 6.06 1.13 -7.22
CA ASN A 152 5.90 2.57 -7.38
C ASN A 152 7.27 3.26 -7.56
N THR A 153 7.62 3.56 -8.80
CA THR A 153 8.88 4.22 -9.15
C THR A 153 9.01 5.65 -8.64
N ALA A 154 7.88 6.33 -8.32
CA ALA A 154 7.89 7.68 -7.77
C ALA A 154 8.57 7.76 -6.39
N VAL A 155 8.67 6.63 -5.69
CA VAL A 155 9.38 6.55 -4.39
C VAL A 155 10.86 6.93 -4.51
N LYS A 156 11.49 6.73 -5.66
CA LYS A 156 12.89 7.15 -5.92
C LYS A 156 13.11 8.66 -5.74
N GLN A 157 12.08 9.45 -5.94
CA GLN A 157 12.15 10.91 -5.82
C GLN A 157 11.80 11.40 -4.42
N SER A 158 11.50 10.51 -3.50
CA SER A 158 11.17 10.87 -2.12
C SER A 158 12.40 11.26 -1.32
N VAL A 159 12.23 12.13 -0.33
CA VAL A 159 13.30 12.53 0.60
C VAL A 159 13.76 11.41 1.53
N PHE A 160 13.00 10.32 1.60
CA PHE A 160 13.29 9.14 2.43
C PHE A 160 13.82 7.96 1.61
N TYR A 161 14.08 8.12 0.32
CA TYR A 161 14.62 7.04 -0.50
C TYR A 161 16.02 6.65 -0.05
N ASP A 162 16.22 5.35 0.18
CA ASP A 162 17.49 4.73 0.50
C ASP A 162 17.55 3.38 -0.22
N GLU A 163 18.48 3.23 -1.13
CA GLU A 163 18.67 2.02 -1.97
C GLU A 163 18.98 0.75 -1.17
N ASN A 164 19.47 0.87 0.06
CA ASN A 164 19.71 -0.26 0.95
C ASN A 164 18.45 -0.77 1.65
N ASN A 165 17.37 0.04 1.66
CA ASN A 165 16.13 -0.24 2.37
C ASN A 165 14.90 -0.25 1.48
N ILE A 166 14.99 0.34 0.28
CA ILE A 166 13.86 0.47 -0.66
C ILE A 166 14.25 -0.12 -2.02
N PHE A 167 13.57 -1.18 -2.42
CA PHE A 167 13.77 -1.93 -3.66
C PHE A 167 12.60 -1.69 -4.61
N ILE A 168 12.90 -1.33 -5.87
CA ILE A 168 11.90 -0.97 -6.88
C ILE A 168 12.06 -1.87 -8.12
#